data_c4fff5902f8d1a6a455fb021488be930
#
_entry.id   c4fff5902f8d1a6a455fb021488be930
#
_cell.length_a   1.000
_cell.length_b   1.000
_cell.length_c   1.000
_cell.angle_alpha   90.00
_cell.angle_beta   90.00
_cell.angle_gamma   90.00
#
_symmetry.space_group_name_H-M   'P 1'
#
loop_
_entity.id
_entity.type
_entity.pdbx_description
1 polymer ?
#
loop_
_entity_poly.entity_id
_entity_poly.type
_entity_poly.pdbx_seq_one_letter_code
_entity_poly.pdbx_strand_id
1 'polypeptide(L)'
;SHGSPANLSGKWFDNHFYGVNEDGWLDYGEVSAKAHNLKPKMIIAGASAYPRQIDFLKFRKIADSVGALLLVDMAHYSGLIAGGVYESPLPYADFVTSTTHKTLRGARGGMILWNNEDYTKKINAGVFPGTQGGPLMNQVAGKTQSYHEASAPEFKEYSEQVVEMAQLMCQTFKQNGIKLTTGGTDSHIILIHTGDKSGAEVADRLEAEYNIVVNKNSIPNDPRGVWETSGIRIGTAAMVTKHGNDKEYFKNIADIISN
;
A
#
# COMPACT_ATOMS: atom_id res chain seq x y z
N SER A 1 -1.90 -7.73 7.40
CA SER A 1 -2.84 -7.90 8.52
C SER A 1 -4.13 -8.62 8.11
N HIS A 2 -4.56 -8.52 6.86
CA HIS A 2 -5.70 -9.28 6.34
C HIS A 2 -5.43 -10.78 6.47
N GLY A 3 -6.39 -11.54 7.02
CA GLY A 3 -6.27 -12.98 7.23
C GLY A 3 -5.36 -13.41 8.38
N SER A 4 -4.68 -12.50 9.08
CA SER A 4 -3.87 -12.84 10.25
C SER A 4 -4.74 -13.44 11.37
N PRO A 5 -4.25 -14.45 12.11
CA PRO A 5 -4.99 -15.03 13.25
C PRO A 5 -5.37 -14.02 14.33
N ALA A 6 -4.67 -12.90 14.42
CA ALA A 6 -5.00 -11.78 15.32
C ALA A 6 -6.14 -10.90 14.81
N ASN A 7 -6.50 -10.98 13.53
CA ASN A 7 -7.52 -10.17 12.89
C ASN A 7 -8.84 -10.92 12.77
N LEU A 8 -9.99 -10.21 12.76
CA LEU A 8 -11.31 -10.82 12.56
C LEU A 8 -11.39 -11.64 11.26
N SER A 9 -10.81 -11.14 10.18
CA SER A 9 -10.77 -11.86 8.91
C SER A 9 -10.03 -13.20 9.01
N GLY A 10 -8.95 -13.27 9.81
CA GLY A 10 -8.25 -14.53 10.07
C GLY A 10 -9.01 -15.51 10.98
N LYS A 11 -9.96 -15.00 11.77
CA LYS A 11 -10.81 -15.83 12.66
C LYS A 11 -12.07 -16.33 11.97
N TRP A 12 -12.60 -15.56 11.00
CA TRP A 12 -13.88 -15.86 10.37
C TRP A 12 -13.78 -16.63 9.06
N PHE A 13 -12.61 -16.53 8.40
CA PHE A 13 -12.40 -17.13 7.08
C PHE A 13 -11.21 -18.08 7.08
N ASP A 14 -11.27 -19.06 6.21
CA ASP A 14 -10.14 -19.92 5.88
C ASP A 14 -9.23 -19.17 4.92
N ASN A 15 -8.11 -18.65 5.45
CA ASN A 15 -7.22 -17.76 4.75
C ASN A 15 -5.96 -18.48 4.28
N HIS A 16 -5.67 -18.31 2.99
CA HIS A 16 -4.45 -18.78 2.37
C HIS A 16 -3.67 -17.59 1.79
N PHE A 17 -2.35 -17.62 1.94
CA PHE A 17 -1.50 -16.48 1.59
C PHE A 17 -0.69 -16.78 0.34
N TYR A 18 -0.44 -15.78 -0.46
CA TYR A 18 0.59 -15.73 -1.48
C TYR A 18 1.61 -14.66 -1.12
N GLY A 19 2.80 -14.74 -1.68
CA GLY A 19 3.91 -13.84 -1.35
C GLY A 19 4.51 -13.19 -2.57
N VAL A 20 5.77 -12.90 -2.42
CA VAL A 20 6.66 -12.38 -3.47
C VAL A 20 7.81 -13.37 -3.67
N ASN A 21 8.44 -13.33 -4.84
CA ASN A 21 9.65 -14.11 -5.11
C ASN A 21 10.86 -13.57 -4.33
N GLU A 22 12.03 -14.18 -4.49
CA GLU A 22 13.28 -13.80 -3.80
C GLU A 22 13.71 -12.36 -4.10
N ASP A 23 13.39 -11.83 -5.28
CA ASP A 23 13.65 -10.46 -5.68
C ASP A 23 12.59 -9.46 -5.21
N GLY A 24 11.56 -9.92 -4.51
CA GLY A 24 10.48 -9.11 -3.96
C GLY A 24 9.34 -8.81 -4.93
N TRP A 25 9.30 -9.44 -6.11
CA TRP A 25 8.20 -9.27 -7.08
C TRP A 25 7.05 -10.21 -6.81
N LEU A 26 5.82 -9.75 -7.04
CA LEU A 26 4.63 -10.61 -7.03
C LEU A 26 4.77 -11.71 -8.10
N ASP A 27 4.65 -12.96 -7.66
CA ASP A 27 4.64 -14.12 -8.54
C ASP A 27 3.19 -14.50 -8.91
N TYR A 28 2.73 -13.99 -10.04
CA TYR A 28 1.38 -14.28 -10.54
C TYR A 28 1.19 -15.75 -10.93
N GLY A 29 2.28 -16.48 -11.24
CA GLY A 29 2.25 -17.93 -11.48
C GLY A 29 1.92 -18.68 -10.19
N GLU A 30 2.57 -18.32 -9.08
CA GLU A 30 2.26 -18.88 -7.76
C GLU A 30 0.81 -18.55 -7.33
N VAL A 31 0.37 -17.30 -7.52
CA VAL A 31 -1.01 -16.89 -7.23
C VAL A 31 -2.00 -17.74 -8.02
N SER A 32 -1.77 -17.93 -9.32
CA SER A 32 -2.61 -18.75 -10.20
C SER A 32 -2.63 -20.21 -9.77
N ALA A 33 -1.49 -20.81 -9.48
CA ALA A 33 -1.39 -22.20 -9.05
C ALA A 33 -2.14 -22.43 -7.74
N LYS A 34 -1.97 -21.54 -6.75
CA LYS A 34 -2.71 -21.58 -5.48
C LYS A 34 -4.22 -21.41 -5.69
N ALA A 35 -4.64 -20.47 -6.53
CA ALA A 35 -6.06 -20.26 -6.82
C ALA A 35 -6.71 -21.49 -7.43
N HIS A 36 -6.08 -22.15 -8.38
CA HIS A 36 -6.60 -23.40 -9.01
C HIS A 36 -6.68 -24.55 -8.01
N ASN A 37 -5.70 -24.67 -7.13
CA ASN A 37 -5.67 -25.73 -6.12
C ASN A 37 -6.74 -25.53 -5.02
N LEU A 38 -6.87 -24.29 -4.53
CA LEU A 38 -7.72 -23.95 -3.38
C LEU A 38 -9.15 -23.56 -3.77
N LYS A 39 -9.36 -23.09 -5.00
CA LYS A 39 -10.64 -22.58 -5.51
C LYS A 39 -11.32 -21.61 -4.52
N PRO A 40 -10.64 -20.52 -4.16
CA PRO A 40 -11.14 -19.58 -3.17
C PRO A 40 -12.42 -18.91 -3.67
N LYS A 41 -13.31 -18.51 -2.75
CA LYS A 41 -14.49 -17.69 -3.10
C LYS A 41 -14.11 -16.24 -3.44
N MET A 42 -12.98 -15.76 -2.90
CA MET A 42 -12.51 -14.41 -3.11
C MET A 42 -10.97 -14.38 -3.11
N ILE A 43 -10.41 -13.64 -4.02
CA ILE A 43 -8.99 -13.28 -4.06
C ILE A 43 -8.87 -11.83 -3.60
N ILE A 44 -7.95 -11.55 -2.67
CA ILE A 44 -7.69 -10.19 -2.20
C ILE A 44 -6.33 -9.77 -2.73
N ALA A 45 -6.30 -8.69 -3.52
CA ALA A 45 -5.08 -8.05 -3.98
C ALA A 45 -4.88 -6.71 -3.27
N GLY A 46 -3.65 -6.24 -3.23
CA GLY A 46 -3.26 -4.99 -2.55
C GLY A 46 -2.11 -5.24 -1.59
N ALA A 47 -1.43 -4.17 -1.21
CA ALA A 47 -0.28 -4.27 -0.34
C ALA A 47 -0.04 -2.98 0.44
N SER A 48 0.67 -3.10 1.58
CA SER A 48 1.10 -1.96 2.40
C SER A 48 2.61 -1.70 2.35
N ALA A 49 3.36 -2.59 1.70
CA ALA A 49 4.82 -2.50 1.61
C ALA A 49 5.38 -2.96 0.24
N TYR A 50 4.54 -3.17 -0.75
CA TYR A 50 4.97 -3.54 -2.09
C TYR A 50 5.27 -2.27 -2.91
N PRO A 51 6.51 -2.06 -3.36
CA PRO A 51 6.89 -0.78 -3.98
C PRO A 51 6.50 -0.66 -5.46
N ARG A 52 6.17 -1.77 -6.13
CA ARG A 52 5.91 -1.80 -7.57
C ARG A 52 4.44 -1.72 -7.94
N GLN A 53 4.18 -1.45 -9.21
CA GLN A 53 2.85 -1.52 -9.80
C GLN A 53 2.28 -2.94 -9.66
N ILE A 54 1.03 -3.05 -9.21
CA ILE A 54 0.28 -4.30 -9.17
C ILE A 54 -0.51 -4.43 -10.46
N ASP A 55 -0.36 -5.55 -11.16
CA ASP A 55 -1.11 -5.84 -12.37
C ASP A 55 -2.50 -6.42 -12.00
N PHE A 56 -3.47 -5.53 -11.91
CA PHE A 56 -4.85 -5.91 -11.54
C PHE A 56 -5.56 -6.74 -12.62
N LEU A 57 -5.17 -6.58 -13.89
CA LEU A 57 -5.69 -7.41 -14.99
C LEU A 57 -5.27 -8.88 -14.83
N LYS A 58 -4.03 -9.14 -14.39
CA LYS A 58 -3.60 -10.53 -14.10
C LYS A 58 -4.40 -11.10 -12.94
N PHE A 59 -4.62 -10.35 -11.86
CA PHE A 59 -5.49 -10.81 -10.77
C PHE A 59 -6.91 -11.10 -11.24
N ARG A 60 -7.50 -10.25 -12.09
CA ARG A 60 -8.82 -10.48 -12.68
C ARG A 60 -8.86 -11.79 -13.46
N LYS A 61 -7.91 -12.02 -14.36
CA LYS A 61 -7.81 -13.26 -15.14
C LYS A 61 -7.70 -14.51 -14.27
N ILE A 62 -6.91 -14.43 -13.19
CA ILE A 62 -6.77 -15.53 -12.24
C ILE A 62 -8.10 -15.76 -11.51
N ALA A 63 -8.76 -14.73 -11.02
CA ALA A 63 -10.03 -14.84 -10.32
C ALA A 63 -11.12 -15.44 -11.23
N ASP A 64 -11.23 -14.99 -12.49
CA ASP A 64 -12.16 -15.52 -13.47
C ASP A 64 -11.92 -17.01 -13.77
N SER A 65 -10.65 -17.41 -13.87
CA SER A 65 -10.30 -18.81 -14.18
C SER A 65 -10.74 -19.83 -13.13
N VAL A 66 -11.03 -19.36 -11.90
CA VAL A 66 -11.48 -20.21 -10.78
C VAL A 66 -12.88 -19.84 -10.27
N GLY A 67 -13.55 -18.86 -10.89
CA GLY A 67 -14.85 -18.36 -10.48
C GLY A 67 -14.84 -17.60 -9.14
N ALA A 68 -13.72 -16.98 -8.78
CA ALA A 68 -13.58 -16.20 -7.57
C ALA A 68 -13.95 -14.73 -7.78
N LEU A 69 -14.44 -14.08 -6.72
CA LEU A 69 -14.53 -12.62 -6.65
C LEU A 69 -13.14 -12.02 -6.46
N LEU A 70 -12.91 -10.82 -7.02
CA LEU A 70 -11.69 -10.05 -6.80
C LEU A 70 -11.99 -8.82 -5.93
N LEU A 71 -11.37 -8.76 -4.76
CA LEU A 71 -11.33 -7.56 -3.93
C LEU A 71 -9.93 -6.94 -4.02
N VAL A 72 -9.86 -5.65 -4.28
CA VAL A 72 -8.59 -4.92 -4.26
C VAL A 72 -8.60 -3.90 -3.12
N ASP A 73 -7.65 -4.02 -2.19
CA ASP A 73 -7.39 -2.97 -1.21
C ASP A 73 -6.34 -2.00 -1.75
N MET A 74 -6.82 -0.84 -2.21
CA MET A 74 -5.97 0.21 -2.76
C MET A 74 -5.55 1.25 -1.73
N ALA A 75 -5.70 0.98 -0.44
CA ALA A 75 -5.55 1.97 0.63
C ALA A 75 -4.23 2.77 0.56
N HIS A 76 -3.11 2.13 0.24
CA HIS A 76 -1.83 2.81 0.10
C HIS A 76 -1.72 3.65 -1.18
N TYR A 77 -2.36 3.21 -2.25
CA TYR A 77 -2.21 3.79 -3.59
C TYR A 77 -3.36 4.72 -4.00
N SER A 78 -4.42 4.83 -3.20
CA SER A 78 -5.66 5.53 -3.57
C SER A 78 -5.45 6.98 -4.02
N GLY A 79 -4.54 7.73 -3.38
CA GLY A 79 -4.20 9.07 -3.84
C GLY A 79 -3.47 9.07 -5.18
N LEU A 80 -2.54 8.13 -5.39
CA LEU A 80 -1.81 7.99 -6.65
C LEU A 80 -2.74 7.57 -7.80
N ILE A 81 -3.75 6.75 -7.51
CA ILE A 81 -4.80 6.35 -8.45
C ILE A 81 -5.67 7.57 -8.79
N ALA A 82 -6.11 8.33 -7.80
CA ALA A 82 -6.90 9.56 -8.00
C ALA A 82 -6.13 10.60 -8.82
N GLY A 83 -4.81 10.74 -8.59
CA GLY A 83 -3.92 11.60 -9.37
C GLY A 83 -3.52 11.05 -10.74
N GLY A 84 -3.96 9.82 -11.09
CA GLY A 84 -3.71 9.23 -12.40
C GLY A 84 -2.28 8.72 -12.63
N VAL A 85 -1.48 8.54 -11.58
CA VAL A 85 -0.07 8.07 -11.67
C VAL A 85 0.13 6.61 -11.25
N TYR A 86 -0.94 5.93 -10.86
CA TYR A 86 -0.98 4.51 -10.57
C TYR A 86 -2.24 3.90 -11.18
N GLU A 87 -2.16 2.67 -11.68
CA GLU A 87 -3.28 2.02 -12.36
C GLU A 87 -4.48 1.81 -11.42
N SER A 88 -5.69 2.10 -11.93
CA SER A 88 -6.92 1.92 -11.16
C SER A 88 -7.38 0.45 -11.16
N PRO A 89 -7.71 -0.14 -10.01
CA PRO A 89 -8.31 -1.47 -9.92
C PRO A 89 -9.79 -1.52 -10.33
N LEU A 90 -10.47 -0.37 -10.41
CA LEU A 90 -11.92 -0.29 -10.64
C LEU A 90 -12.41 -1.02 -11.88
N PRO A 91 -11.70 -1.04 -13.03
CA PRO A 91 -12.14 -1.81 -14.20
C PRO A 91 -12.07 -3.33 -14.01
N TYR A 92 -11.34 -3.81 -13.02
CA TYR A 92 -11.00 -5.22 -12.87
C TYR A 92 -11.61 -5.88 -11.62
N ALA A 93 -11.82 -5.12 -10.56
CA ALA A 93 -12.23 -5.64 -9.26
C ALA A 93 -13.77 -5.65 -9.09
N ASP A 94 -14.30 -6.67 -8.43
CA ASP A 94 -15.69 -6.71 -7.99
C ASP A 94 -15.91 -5.72 -6.84
N PHE A 95 -14.92 -5.62 -5.95
CA PHE A 95 -14.91 -4.69 -4.81
C PHE A 95 -13.55 -4.01 -4.69
N VAL A 96 -13.59 -2.73 -4.36
CA VAL A 96 -12.38 -1.96 -4.05
C VAL A 96 -12.54 -1.34 -2.67
N THR A 97 -11.58 -1.59 -1.79
CA THR A 97 -11.53 -0.96 -0.46
C THR A 97 -10.38 0.03 -0.39
N SER A 98 -10.55 1.06 0.41
CA SER A 98 -9.49 2.03 0.68
C SER A 98 -9.64 2.67 2.06
N THR A 99 -8.53 3.19 2.56
CA THR A 99 -8.51 4.24 3.57
C THR A 99 -8.52 5.60 2.90
N THR A 100 -8.99 6.63 3.63
CA THR A 100 -9.05 8.01 3.12
C THR A 100 -7.92 8.90 3.63
N HIS A 101 -7.07 8.40 4.55
CA HIS A 101 -6.07 9.19 5.29
C HIS A 101 -4.60 8.84 4.98
N LYS A 102 -4.33 8.17 3.86
CA LYS A 102 -2.96 7.88 3.38
C LYS A 102 -2.60 8.82 2.23
N THR A 103 -2.22 8.31 1.07
CA THR A 103 -1.88 9.14 -0.09
C THR A 103 -3.04 10.04 -0.56
N LEU A 104 -4.29 9.68 -0.24
CA LEU A 104 -5.46 10.50 -0.53
C LEU A 104 -5.59 11.75 0.36
N ARG A 105 -4.79 11.87 1.42
CA ARG A 105 -4.67 13.04 2.33
C ARG A 105 -5.96 13.46 3.05
N GLY A 106 -6.93 12.55 3.20
CA GLY A 106 -8.23 12.87 3.80
C GLY A 106 -8.32 12.57 5.30
N ALA A 107 -9.49 12.83 5.86
CA ALA A 107 -9.85 12.46 7.20
C ALA A 107 -9.78 10.95 7.39
N ARG A 108 -9.47 10.49 8.63
CA ARG A 108 -9.36 9.07 8.94
C ARG A 108 -10.69 8.34 8.74
N GLY A 109 -10.65 7.29 7.93
CA GLY A 109 -11.79 6.43 7.66
C GLY A 109 -11.52 5.50 6.50
N GLY A 110 -12.57 4.82 6.04
CA GLY A 110 -12.54 3.91 4.91
C GLY A 110 -13.61 4.25 3.88
N MET A 111 -13.49 3.64 2.71
CA MET A 111 -14.50 3.61 1.67
C MET A 111 -14.53 2.25 1.00
N ILE A 112 -15.67 1.88 0.46
CA ILE A 112 -15.88 0.70 -0.36
C ILE A 112 -16.49 1.15 -1.67
N LEU A 113 -15.94 0.68 -2.79
CA LEU A 113 -16.43 0.97 -4.14
C LEU A 113 -16.77 -0.36 -4.83
N TRP A 114 -17.82 -0.36 -5.65
CA TRP A 114 -18.24 -1.53 -6.43
C TRP A 114 -19.06 -1.07 -7.64
N ASN A 115 -19.11 -1.88 -8.70
CA ASN A 115 -19.82 -1.56 -9.93
C ASN A 115 -21.13 -2.36 -10.10
N ASN A 116 -21.24 -3.56 -9.48
CA ASN A 116 -22.44 -4.40 -9.60
C ASN A 116 -23.48 -4.06 -8.53
N GLU A 117 -24.64 -3.51 -8.96
CA GLU A 117 -25.72 -3.09 -8.07
C GLU A 117 -26.30 -4.22 -7.22
N ASP A 118 -26.20 -5.49 -7.64
CA ASP A 118 -26.70 -6.65 -6.89
C ASP A 118 -26.05 -6.78 -5.50
N TYR A 119 -24.86 -6.22 -5.33
CA TYR A 119 -24.15 -6.22 -4.04
C TYR A 119 -24.53 -5.05 -3.13
N THR A 120 -25.18 -4.00 -3.65
CA THR A 120 -25.44 -2.74 -2.93
C THR A 120 -26.16 -2.97 -1.61
N LYS A 121 -27.26 -3.77 -1.61
CA LYS A 121 -28.01 -4.06 -0.39
C LYS A 121 -27.18 -4.81 0.64
N LYS A 122 -26.34 -5.77 0.20
CA LYS A 122 -25.51 -6.57 1.08
C LYS A 122 -24.38 -5.75 1.69
N ILE A 123 -23.71 -4.89 0.89
CA ILE A 123 -22.63 -4.03 1.36
C ILE A 123 -23.17 -3.02 2.35
N ASN A 124 -24.28 -2.33 2.03
CA ASN A 124 -24.88 -1.35 2.93
C ASN A 124 -25.31 -2.00 4.26
N ALA A 125 -25.96 -3.18 4.21
CA ALA A 125 -26.35 -3.89 5.42
C ALA A 125 -25.13 -4.39 6.23
N GLY A 126 -24.05 -4.78 5.56
CA GLY A 126 -22.80 -5.16 6.19
C GLY A 126 -22.10 -4.00 6.90
N VAL A 127 -22.20 -2.79 6.34
CA VAL A 127 -21.70 -1.56 6.98
C VAL A 127 -22.63 -1.18 8.13
N PHE A 128 -23.92 -0.95 7.84
CA PHE A 128 -24.90 -0.58 8.86
C PHE A 128 -26.19 -1.39 8.66
N PRO A 129 -26.68 -2.05 9.70
CA PRO A 129 -26.18 -2.11 11.09
C PRO A 129 -25.14 -3.22 11.35
N GLY A 130 -24.59 -3.86 10.31
CA GLY A 130 -23.78 -5.07 10.47
C GLY A 130 -22.51 -4.88 11.28
N THR A 131 -21.77 -3.78 11.06
CA THR A 131 -20.48 -3.54 11.72
C THR A 131 -20.34 -2.15 12.33
N GLN A 132 -21.20 -1.20 11.95
CA GLN A 132 -21.11 0.19 12.39
C GLN A 132 -22.47 0.72 12.86
N GLY A 133 -22.45 1.85 13.57
CA GLY A 133 -23.61 2.60 14.04
C GLY A 133 -23.65 4.01 13.41
N GLY A 134 -24.04 5.01 14.19
CA GLY A 134 -24.11 6.41 13.75
C GLY A 134 -22.77 6.93 13.26
N PRO A 135 -22.73 7.60 12.09
CA PRO A 135 -21.49 8.10 11.52
C PRO A 135 -20.97 9.33 12.25
N LEU A 136 -19.65 9.50 12.26
CA LEU A 136 -18.99 10.71 12.71
C LEU A 136 -19.04 11.76 11.59
N MET A 137 -19.98 12.73 11.67
CA MET A 137 -20.24 13.69 10.60
C MET A 137 -19.06 14.61 10.29
N ASN A 138 -18.22 14.94 11.27
CA ASN A 138 -16.95 15.63 11.05
C ASN A 138 -16.01 14.85 10.14
N GLN A 139 -15.93 13.52 10.29
CA GLN A 139 -15.16 12.66 9.40
C GLN A 139 -15.77 12.59 8.00
N VAL A 140 -17.08 12.55 7.89
CA VAL A 140 -17.77 12.58 6.59
C VAL A 140 -17.47 13.90 5.87
N ALA A 141 -17.59 15.04 6.54
CA ALA A 141 -17.25 16.35 5.98
C ALA A 141 -15.79 16.42 5.54
N GLY A 142 -14.85 15.94 6.36
CA GLY A 142 -13.43 15.89 6.01
C GLY A 142 -13.12 14.99 4.81
N LYS A 143 -13.81 13.86 4.65
CA LYS A 143 -13.70 13.01 3.45
C LYS A 143 -14.24 13.73 2.21
N THR A 144 -15.38 14.41 2.31
CA THR A 144 -15.97 15.17 1.20
C THR A 144 -14.99 16.23 0.72
N GLN A 145 -14.36 16.96 1.64
CA GLN A 145 -13.35 17.96 1.31
C GLN A 145 -12.15 17.31 0.60
N SER A 146 -11.66 16.19 1.10
CA SER A 146 -10.51 15.50 0.48
C SER A 146 -10.82 14.96 -0.92
N TYR A 147 -12.05 14.52 -1.18
CA TYR A 147 -12.47 14.10 -2.53
C TYR A 147 -12.56 15.28 -3.49
N HIS A 148 -13.03 16.42 -3.00
CA HIS A 148 -13.01 17.66 -3.77
C HIS A 148 -11.60 18.08 -4.15
N GLU A 149 -10.66 18.08 -3.19
CA GLU A 149 -9.25 18.38 -3.43
C GLU A 149 -8.60 17.35 -4.39
N ALA A 150 -8.91 16.06 -4.23
CA ALA A 150 -8.38 15.01 -5.10
C ALA A 150 -8.91 15.08 -6.55
N SER A 151 -9.97 15.85 -6.80
CA SER A 151 -10.51 16.09 -8.13
C SER A 151 -9.86 17.30 -8.83
N ALA A 152 -9.04 18.08 -8.12
CA ALA A 152 -8.39 19.26 -8.66
C ALA A 152 -7.08 18.91 -9.40
N PRO A 153 -6.67 19.70 -10.42
CA PRO A 153 -5.44 19.47 -11.16
C PRO A 153 -4.17 19.43 -10.27
N GLU A 154 -4.15 20.21 -9.21
CA GLU A 154 -3.04 20.29 -8.26
C GLU A 154 -2.80 18.97 -7.52
N PHE A 155 -3.83 18.14 -7.40
CA PHE A 155 -3.68 16.82 -6.80
C PHE A 155 -2.93 15.84 -7.71
N LYS A 156 -3.09 15.99 -9.03
CA LYS A 156 -2.28 15.25 -10.00
C LYS A 156 -0.81 15.61 -9.88
N GLU A 157 -0.50 16.92 -9.83
CA GLU A 157 0.87 17.41 -9.63
C GLU A 157 1.48 16.87 -8.33
N TYR A 158 0.74 16.94 -7.22
CA TYR A 158 1.16 16.33 -5.96
C TYR A 158 1.49 14.84 -6.12
N SER A 159 0.64 14.09 -6.80
CA SER A 159 0.81 12.64 -6.97
C SER A 159 2.03 12.30 -7.84
N GLU A 160 2.29 13.09 -8.89
CA GLU A 160 3.49 12.98 -9.72
C GLU A 160 4.75 13.26 -8.90
N GLN A 161 4.77 14.33 -8.10
CA GLN A 161 5.88 14.67 -7.22
C GLN A 161 6.14 13.58 -6.17
N VAL A 162 5.10 12.96 -5.62
CA VAL A 162 5.24 11.86 -4.65
C VAL A 162 6.02 10.69 -5.24
N VAL A 163 5.73 10.31 -6.48
CA VAL A 163 6.43 9.21 -7.16
C VAL A 163 7.84 9.65 -7.59
N GLU A 164 7.98 10.86 -8.13
CA GLU A 164 9.29 11.41 -8.54
C GLU A 164 10.28 11.46 -7.37
N MET A 165 9.85 11.97 -6.21
CA MET A 165 10.71 12.04 -5.03
C MET A 165 11.07 10.66 -4.48
N ALA A 166 10.15 9.69 -4.54
CA ALA A 166 10.44 8.32 -4.16
C ALA A 166 11.49 7.68 -5.09
N GLN A 167 11.38 7.91 -6.40
CA GLN A 167 12.36 7.43 -7.38
C GLN A 167 13.72 8.09 -7.21
N LEU A 168 13.75 9.40 -6.93
CA LEU A 168 14.98 10.14 -6.63
C LEU A 168 15.70 9.57 -5.40
N MET A 169 14.97 9.31 -4.31
CA MET A 169 15.53 8.67 -3.13
C MET A 169 16.06 7.27 -3.44
N CYS A 170 15.35 6.47 -4.24
CA CYS A 170 15.84 5.17 -4.68
C CYS A 170 17.15 5.25 -5.46
N GLN A 171 17.33 6.27 -6.30
CA GLN A 171 18.59 6.51 -7.03
C GLN A 171 19.73 6.86 -6.06
N THR A 172 19.47 7.74 -5.08
CA THR A 172 20.44 8.11 -4.04
C THR A 172 20.83 6.89 -3.19
N PHE A 173 19.87 6.09 -2.74
CA PHE A 173 20.15 4.85 -2.01
C PHE A 173 21.05 3.89 -2.80
N LYS A 174 20.81 3.72 -4.10
CA LYS A 174 21.67 2.89 -4.96
C LYS A 174 23.08 3.44 -5.08
N GLN A 175 23.25 4.76 -5.23
CA GLN A 175 24.55 5.40 -5.27
C GLN A 175 25.33 5.21 -3.97
N ASN A 176 24.62 5.16 -2.84
CA ASN A 176 25.18 4.90 -1.52
C ASN A 176 25.33 3.39 -1.20
N GLY A 177 25.11 2.50 -2.18
CA GLY A 177 25.28 1.06 -2.00
C GLY A 177 24.16 0.37 -1.22
N ILE A 178 23.06 1.04 -0.93
CA ILE A 178 21.91 0.47 -0.22
C ILE A 178 21.11 -0.45 -1.14
N LYS A 179 20.85 -1.67 -0.69
CA LYS A 179 20.02 -2.64 -1.41
C LYS A 179 18.54 -2.29 -1.27
N LEU A 180 17.86 -2.15 -2.42
CA LEU A 180 16.42 -1.92 -2.52
C LEU A 180 15.69 -3.21 -2.85
N THR A 181 14.59 -3.50 -2.18
CA THR A 181 13.66 -4.55 -2.60
C THR A 181 13.08 -4.19 -3.97
N THR A 182 13.05 -5.14 -4.90
CA THR A 182 12.67 -4.95 -6.32
C THR A 182 13.54 -3.95 -7.11
N GLY A 183 14.65 -3.49 -6.54
CA GLY A 183 15.54 -2.52 -7.17
C GLY A 183 14.95 -1.13 -7.40
N GLY A 184 13.88 -0.74 -6.70
CA GLY A 184 13.29 0.61 -6.80
C GLY A 184 11.79 0.65 -6.55
N THR A 185 11.13 1.72 -7.02
CA THR A 185 9.70 1.94 -6.77
C THR A 185 8.96 2.53 -7.97
N ASP A 186 7.66 2.18 -8.09
CA ASP A 186 6.69 2.79 -9.00
C ASP A 186 5.61 3.57 -8.22
N SER A 187 5.79 3.73 -6.89
CA SER A 187 4.83 4.36 -6.00
C SER A 187 5.50 5.30 -4.99
N HIS A 188 4.81 5.63 -3.92
CA HIS A 188 5.35 6.40 -2.79
C HIS A 188 6.16 5.55 -1.80
N ILE A 189 6.15 4.21 -1.96
CA ILE A 189 6.75 3.26 -1.01
C ILE A 189 8.16 2.92 -1.47
N ILE A 190 9.12 3.04 -0.56
CA ILE A 190 10.49 2.57 -0.72
C ILE A 190 10.75 1.53 0.37
N LEU A 191 11.26 0.36 -0.02
CA LEU A 191 11.64 -0.71 0.89
C LEU A 191 13.12 -1.01 0.71
N ILE A 192 13.91 -0.73 1.74
CA ILE A 192 15.36 -0.94 1.75
C ILE A 192 15.76 -2.02 2.76
N HIS A 193 16.87 -2.67 2.49
CA HIS A 193 17.52 -3.62 3.40
C HIS A 193 18.43 -2.86 4.36
N THR A 194 18.46 -3.25 5.63
CA THR A 194 19.24 -2.58 6.66
C THR A 194 20.60 -3.26 6.95
N GLY A 195 20.96 -4.28 6.15
CA GLY A 195 22.23 -4.98 6.29
C GLY A 195 22.33 -5.74 7.62
N ASP A 196 23.42 -5.49 8.35
CA ASP A 196 23.70 -6.19 9.61
C ASP A 196 22.82 -5.72 10.77
N LYS A 197 22.31 -4.48 10.72
CA LYS A 197 21.40 -3.92 11.73
C LYS A 197 19.98 -4.41 11.50
N SER A 198 19.19 -4.53 12.56
CA SER A 198 17.76 -4.78 12.41
C SER A 198 17.01 -3.52 11.93
N GLY A 199 15.87 -3.72 11.29
CA GLY A 199 14.99 -2.62 10.91
C GLY A 199 14.49 -1.81 12.11
N ALA A 200 14.33 -2.46 13.28
CA ALA A 200 13.98 -1.80 14.54
C ALA A 200 15.08 -0.84 15.00
N GLU A 201 16.35 -1.34 15.09
CA GLU A 201 17.49 -0.50 15.49
C GLU A 201 17.68 0.70 14.57
N VAL A 202 17.55 0.50 13.25
CA VAL A 202 17.67 1.61 12.28
C VAL A 202 16.53 2.61 12.45
N ALA A 203 15.28 2.15 12.62
CA ALA A 203 14.13 3.04 12.81
C ALA A 203 14.25 3.86 14.10
N ASP A 204 14.63 3.22 15.22
CA ASP A 204 14.80 3.88 16.52
C ASP A 204 15.93 4.93 16.46
N ARG A 205 17.06 4.61 15.81
CA ARG A 205 18.18 5.56 15.62
C ARG A 205 17.76 6.77 14.78
N LEU A 206 17.11 6.53 13.65
CA LEU A 206 16.67 7.61 12.75
C LEU A 206 15.69 8.56 13.45
N GLU A 207 14.79 8.05 14.28
CA GLU A 207 13.87 8.85 15.06
C GLU A 207 14.60 9.64 16.14
N ALA A 208 15.47 8.99 16.93
CA ALA A 208 16.14 9.61 18.08
C ALA A 208 17.19 10.67 17.69
N GLU A 209 17.99 10.40 16.65
CA GLU A 209 19.12 11.26 16.27
C GLU A 209 18.75 12.31 15.22
N TYR A 210 17.82 11.99 14.31
CA TYR A 210 17.53 12.82 13.13
C TYR A 210 16.06 13.27 13.03
N ASN A 211 15.19 12.81 13.96
CA ASN A 211 13.75 13.06 13.91
C ASN A 211 13.11 12.58 12.59
N ILE A 212 13.65 11.48 12.03
CA ILE A 212 13.15 10.83 10.82
C ILE A 212 12.38 9.58 11.24
N VAL A 213 11.06 9.60 11.01
CA VAL A 213 10.17 8.48 11.35
C VAL A 213 9.99 7.57 10.14
N VAL A 214 10.38 6.31 10.28
CA VAL A 214 10.19 5.24 9.30
C VAL A 214 9.53 4.03 9.95
N ASN A 215 9.10 3.06 9.13
CA ASN A 215 8.58 1.82 9.68
C ASN A 215 9.59 0.69 9.50
N LYS A 216 9.91 -0.04 10.57
CA LYS A 216 10.54 -1.36 10.41
C LYS A 216 9.64 -2.24 9.56
N ASN A 217 10.21 -3.00 8.64
CA ASN A 217 9.46 -3.81 7.68
C ASN A 217 10.26 -5.03 7.26
N SER A 218 9.59 -6.19 7.24
CA SER A 218 10.22 -7.40 6.71
C SER A 218 10.56 -7.26 5.23
N ILE A 219 11.66 -7.85 4.84
CA ILE A 219 12.08 -8.05 3.44
C ILE A 219 11.64 -9.43 2.95
N PRO A 220 11.69 -9.74 1.63
CA PRO A 220 11.44 -11.09 1.14
C PRO A 220 12.35 -12.12 1.82
N ASN A 221 11.77 -13.22 2.30
CA ASN A 221 12.48 -14.27 3.03
C ASN A 221 13.30 -13.75 4.23
N ASP A 222 12.74 -12.78 4.96
CA ASP A 222 13.43 -12.12 6.07
C ASP A 222 13.92 -13.13 7.12
N PRO A 223 15.24 -13.18 7.42
CA PRO A 223 15.77 -14.08 8.44
C PRO A 223 15.41 -13.65 9.86
N ARG A 224 15.00 -12.40 10.08
CA ARG A 224 14.61 -11.86 11.39
C ARG A 224 13.10 -11.93 11.61
N GLY A 225 12.69 -12.03 12.85
CA GLY A 225 11.29 -12.00 13.23
C GLY A 225 10.64 -10.64 12.99
N VAL A 226 9.29 -10.60 13.00
CA VAL A 226 8.48 -9.40 12.72
C VAL A 226 8.71 -8.23 13.69
N TRP A 227 9.32 -8.48 14.84
CA TRP A 227 9.63 -7.45 15.83
C TRP A 227 10.96 -6.73 15.57
N GLU A 228 11.87 -7.36 14.84
CA GLU A 228 13.20 -6.83 14.50
C GLU A 228 13.27 -6.40 13.04
N THR A 229 12.87 -7.30 12.13
CA THR A 229 12.93 -7.17 10.67
C THR A 229 14.33 -6.90 10.11
N SER A 230 14.51 -7.04 8.80
CA SER A 230 15.78 -6.76 8.12
C SER A 230 15.67 -5.61 7.12
N GLY A 231 14.60 -4.84 7.22
CA GLY A 231 14.40 -3.68 6.37
C GLY A 231 13.58 -2.58 7.04
N ILE A 232 13.53 -1.45 6.37
CA ILE A 232 12.66 -0.33 6.70
C ILE A 232 11.85 0.10 5.49
N ARG A 233 10.62 0.56 5.75
CA ARG A 233 9.73 1.15 4.76
C ARG A 233 9.68 2.64 4.95
N ILE A 234 9.91 3.37 3.85
CA ILE A 234 9.87 4.82 3.76
C ILE A 234 8.72 5.22 2.84
N GLY A 235 8.05 6.32 3.15
CA GLY A 235 7.00 6.89 2.31
C GLY A 235 7.19 8.37 2.10
N THR A 236 7.03 8.85 0.87
CA THR A 236 7.30 10.25 0.47
C THR A 236 6.09 11.17 0.57
N ALA A 237 4.87 10.64 0.62
CA ALA A 237 3.64 11.41 0.48
C ALA A 237 3.48 12.57 1.49
N ALA A 238 3.78 12.33 2.79
CA ALA A 238 3.67 13.37 3.82
C ALA A 238 4.72 14.48 3.62
N MET A 239 5.94 14.11 3.22
CA MET A 239 7.01 15.09 3.05
C MET A 239 6.86 15.90 1.77
N VAL A 240 6.29 15.31 0.69
CA VAL A 240 5.92 16.08 -0.51
C VAL A 240 4.82 17.08 -0.20
N THR A 241 3.85 16.75 0.66
CA THR A 241 2.85 17.73 1.13
C THR A 241 3.50 18.94 1.80
N LYS A 242 4.63 18.75 2.50
CA LYS A 242 5.33 19.80 3.26
C LYS A 242 6.39 20.53 2.43
N HIS A 243 7.14 19.82 1.60
CA HIS A 243 8.34 20.31 0.92
C HIS A 243 8.21 20.34 -0.61
N GLY A 244 7.06 19.90 -1.18
CA GLY A 244 6.88 19.84 -2.63
C GLY A 244 7.92 18.93 -3.29
N ASN A 245 8.52 19.42 -4.39
CA ASN A 245 9.54 18.74 -5.16
C ASN A 245 10.98 19.20 -4.83
N ASP A 246 11.26 19.56 -3.57
CA ASP A 246 12.60 19.93 -3.11
C ASP A 246 13.56 18.74 -3.20
N LYS A 247 14.20 18.61 -4.35
CA LYS A 247 15.10 17.47 -4.67
C LYS A 247 16.31 17.40 -3.74
N GLU A 248 16.82 18.53 -3.28
CA GLU A 248 17.95 18.58 -2.36
C GLU A 248 17.56 18.03 -0.99
N TYR A 249 16.40 18.44 -0.49
CA TYR A 249 15.85 17.89 0.76
C TYR A 249 15.74 16.38 0.71
N PHE A 250 15.13 15.81 -0.34
CA PHE A 250 14.93 14.36 -0.44
C PHE A 250 16.23 13.57 -0.60
N LYS A 251 17.23 14.12 -1.31
CA LYS A 251 18.58 13.54 -1.38
C LYS A 251 19.25 13.52 -0.03
N ASN A 252 19.25 14.65 0.69
CA ASN A 252 19.85 14.76 2.02
C ASN A 252 19.23 13.76 3.01
N ILE A 253 17.90 13.58 2.98
CA ILE A 253 17.22 12.56 3.79
C ILE A 253 17.69 11.14 3.40
N ALA A 254 17.81 10.84 2.12
CA ALA A 254 18.30 9.54 1.67
C ALA A 254 19.76 9.30 2.09
N ASP A 255 20.62 10.31 2.05
CA ASP A 255 22.02 10.24 2.50
C ASP A 255 22.11 9.98 4.01
N ILE A 256 21.30 10.67 4.82
CA ILE A 256 21.23 10.45 6.28
C ILE A 256 20.79 9.01 6.59
N ILE A 257 19.78 8.50 5.87
CA ILE A 257 19.27 7.13 6.08
C ILE A 257 20.33 6.09 5.67
N SER A 258 21.18 6.41 4.70
CA SER A 258 22.23 5.51 4.19
C SER A 258 23.44 5.35 5.13
N ASN A 259 23.67 6.27 6.04
CA ASN A 259 24.77 6.28 7.01
C ASN A 259 24.40 5.58 8.32
#